data_0dda30640c2a7b3d80b8a3272b5e7fb4
#
_entry.id   0dda30640c2a7b3d80b8a3272b5e7fb4
#
_cell.length_a   1.000
_cell.length_b   1.000
_cell.length_c   1.000
_cell.angle_alpha   90.00
_cell.angle_beta   90.00
_cell.angle_gamma   90.00
#
_symmetry.space_group_name_H-M   'P 1'
#
loop_
_entity.id
_entity.type
_entity.pdbx_description
1 polymer ?
#
loop_
_entity_poly.entity_id
_entity_poly.type
_entity_poly.pdbx_seq_one_letter_code
_entity_poly.pdbx_strand_id
1 'polypeptide(L)'
;MSRLAWLALGAGCVLLAQLPVVPAFWISLANITGISAIVALGLVVLTGVGGMTSFGQASFMGFGAYTTAILTTSAGLSPWLTLPLSVAAALAAALVIGAVTLRLSGHYLALATIAWSVSLFYLAGVLDLTGRYDGIPAIPAVSLFGFSLADPRRFFGVIWVCVGIAVLSTRNLLDSRVGRAIRALRGGAMAGASCGAALIRARMLAFLYAAALAGLAGWLYAHLQRAVNPTPFGLPASIQYLLMAVLGGAGQIGGALLGAVLVTLANDRLQSWLPHLIGAQGNFETIVFGVLMVLVLQTAPDGLWPRLTRLLPRRRARSTPTLEASPLSRRDLPEPGSPLLRVAGLTRRFGGLVAVDSLDFYLTAGEIVGLIGPNGAGKSTTFNLLTGVDRASAGTITFRGEDLTGSDSPAIARRGIARSFQHVKL
;
A
#
# COMPACT_ATOMS: atom_id res chain seq x y z
N MET A 1 -23.29 11.77 -8.15
CA MET A 1 -22.71 12.76 -9.09
C MET A 1 -22.11 12.00 -10.24
N SER A 2 -22.29 12.47 -11.48
CA SER A 2 -21.66 11.88 -12.67
C SER A 2 -20.15 12.10 -12.63
N ARG A 3 -19.38 11.33 -13.41
CA ARG A 3 -17.91 11.54 -13.56
C ARG A 3 -17.60 12.98 -13.98
N LEU A 4 -18.44 13.57 -14.84
CA LEU A 4 -18.37 14.96 -15.29
C LEU A 4 -18.52 15.98 -14.13
N ALA A 5 -19.38 15.71 -13.16
CA ALA A 5 -19.56 16.62 -12.01
C ALA A 5 -18.33 16.66 -11.09
N TRP A 6 -17.62 15.54 -10.92
CA TRP A 6 -16.35 15.52 -10.18
C TRP A 6 -15.22 16.24 -10.91
N LEU A 7 -15.14 16.08 -12.23
CA LEU A 7 -14.17 16.81 -13.06
C LEU A 7 -14.45 18.31 -13.08
N ALA A 8 -15.73 18.71 -13.19
CA ALA A 8 -16.12 20.11 -13.12
C ALA A 8 -15.84 20.75 -11.76
N LEU A 9 -16.06 20.02 -10.67
CA LEU A 9 -15.75 20.49 -9.31
C LEU A 9 -14.23 20.64 -9.11
N GLY A 10 -13.43 19.68 -9.59
CA GLY A 10 -11.97 19.77 -9.56
C GLY A 10 -11.44 20.94 -10.40
N ALA A 11 -11.92 21.10 -11.62
CA ALA A 11 -11.58 22.24 -12.47
C ALA A 11 -12.00 23.59 -11.86
N GLY A 12 -13.19 23.66 -11.25
CA GLY A 12 -13.66 24.82 -10.52
C GLY A 12 -12.75 25.20 -9.35
N CYS A 13 -12.30 24.24 -8.57
CA CYS A 13 -11.34 24.48 -7.48
C CYS A 13 -10.00 25.02 -7.98
N VAL A 14 -9.49 24.45 -9.09
CA VAL A 14 -8.24 24.94 -9.72
C VAL A 14 -8.39 26.36 -10.23
N LEU A 15 -9.52 26.70 -10.85
CA LEU A 15 -9.82 28.05 -11.32
C LEU A 15 -9.98 29.05 -10.18
N LEU A 16 -10.68 28.67 -9.11
CA LEU A 16 -10.85 29.51 -7.92
C LEU A 16 -9.50 29.83 -7.25
N ALA A 17 -8.57 28.89 -7.23
CA ALA A 17 -7.23 29.09 -6.68
C ALA A 17 -6.41 30.13 -7.48
N GLN A 18 -6.72 30.37 -8.76
CA GLN A 18 -6.05 31.39 -9.58
C GLN A 18 -6.55 32.83 -9.27
N LEU A 19 -7.68 32.96 -8.57
CA LEU A 19 -8.22 34.27 -8.23
C LEU A 19 -7.35 34.96 -7.16
N PRO A 20 -7.09 36.26 -7.29
CA PRO A 20 -6.26 37.02 -6.34
C PRO A 20 -6.89 37.14 -4.95
N VAL A 21 -8.18 36.83 -4.81
CA VAL A 21 -8.94 36.87 -3.54
C VAL A 21 -8.44 35.82 -2.53
N VAL A 22 -7.87 34.68 -2.99
CA VAL A 22 -7.36 33.64 -2.09
C VAL A 22 -5.95 34.01 -1.61
N PRO A 23 -5.70 34.16 -0.28
CA PRO A 23 -4.36 34.46 0.22
C PRO A 23 -3.34 33.40 -0.17
N ALA A 24 -2.09 33.82 -0.47
CA ALA A 24 -1.00 32.93 -0.88
C ALA A 24 -0.71 31.82 0.15
N PHE A 25 -0.91 32.10 1.42
CA PHE A 25 -0.78 31.13 2.50
C PHE A 25 -1.64 29.88 2.28
N TRP A 26 -2.94 30.06 2.00
CA TRP A 26 -3.86 28.94 1.76
C TRP A 26 -3.51 28.13 0.51
N ILE A 27 -2.97 28.78 -0.51
CA ILE A 27 -2.50 28.13 -1.73
C ILE A 27 -1.28 27.24 -1.40
N SER A 28 -0.31 27.76 -0.66
CA SER A 28 0.87 27.00 -0.24
C SER A 28 0.50 25.82 0.64
N LEU A 29 -0.40 26.02 1.60
CA LEU A 29 -0.90 24.97 2.48
C LEU A 29 -1.67 23.88 1.69
N ALA A 30 -2.50 24.28 0.72
CA ALA A 30 -3.22 23.34 -0.14
C ALA A 30 -2.27 22.57 -1.08
N ASN A 31 -1.17 23.18 -1.53
CA ASN A 31 -0.14 22.49 -2.32
C ASN A 31 0.55 21.40 -1.50
N ILE A 32 0.99 21.72 -0.29
CA ILE A 32 1.59 20.73 0.63
C ILE A 32 0.59 19.62 0.97
N THR A 33 -0.68 19.99 1.21
CA THR A 33 -1.76 19.02 1.44
C THR A 33 -1.95 18.08 0.24
N GLY A 34 -1.91 18.60 -0.99
CA GLY A 34 -2.03 17.80 -2.20
C GLY A 34 -0.89 16.80 -2.35
N ILE A 35 0.36 17.23 -2.13
CA ILE A 35 1.54 16.36 -2.15
C ILE A 35 1.43 15.27 -1.08
N SER A 36 1.08 15.65 0.15
CA SER A 36 0.90 14.72 1.28
C SER A 36 -0.23 13.72 1.00
N ALA A 37 -1.33 14.15 0.37
CA ALA A 37 -2.44 13.29 -0.02
C ALA A 37 -2.01 12.21 -1.01
N ILE A 38 -1.11 12.50 -1.95
CA ILE A 38 -0.56 11.50 -2.89
C ILE A 38 0.18 10.40 -2.12
N VAL A 39 1.03 10.77 -1.15
CA VAL A 39 1.75 9.79 -0.31
C VAL A 39 0.77 9.00 0.56
N ALA A 40 -0.21 9.66 1.17
CA ALA A 40 -1.24 9.02 1.99
C ALA A 40 -2.10 8.03 1.18
N LEU A 41 -2.41 8.32 -0.09
CA LEU A 41 -3.09 7.38 -1.00
C LEU A 41 -2.28 6.10 -1.23
N GLY A 42 -0.95 6.19 -1.35
CA GLY A 42 -0.07 5.03 -1.38
C GLY A 42 -0.17 4.18 -0.12
N LEU A 43 -0.17 4.83 1.05
CA LEU A 43 -0.32 4.15 2.35
C LEU A 43 -1.72 3.54 2.56
N VAL A 44 -2.78 4.14 1.99
CA VAL A 44 -4.11 3.51 1.99
C VAL A 44 -4.07 2.14 1.31
N VAL A 45 -3.39 2.00 0.18
CA VAL A 45 -3.25 0.72 -0.51
C VAL A 45 -2.36 -0.24 0.28
N LEU A 46 -1.21 0.24 0.74
CA LEU A 46 -0.19 -0.58 1.41
C LEU A 46 -0.64 -1.00 2.81
N THR A 47 -0.93 -0.03 3.66
CA THR A 47 -1.25 -0.26 5.08
C THR A 47 -2.73 -0.49 5.29
N GLY A 48 -3.58 0.34 4.70
CA GLY A 48 -5.01 0.28 4.91
C GLY A 48 -5.65 -0.98 4.32
N VAL A 49 -5.43 -1.25 3.05
CA VAL A 49 -6.01 -2.39 2.34
C VAL A 49 -5.15 -3.64 2.48
N GLY A 50 -3.83 -3.50 2.28
CA GLY A 50 -2.88 -4.62 2.32
C GLY A 50 -2.49 -5.09 3.71
N GLY A 51 -2.76 -4.31 4.77
CA GLY A 51 -2.40 -4.64 6.15
C GLY A 51 -0.90 -4.63 6.43
N MET A 52 -0.10 -3.95 5.59
CA MET A 52 1.35 -3.88 5.68
C MET A 52 1.78 -2.51 6.23
N THR A 53 2.04 -2.41 7.51
CA THR A 53 2.51 -1.15 8.12
C THR A 53 3.92 -0.82 7.63
N SER A 54 4.09 0.38 7.06
CA SER A 54 5.37 0.88 6.56
C SER A 54 5.63 2.31 7.03
N PHE A 55 6.84 2.55 7.52
CA PHE A 55 7.36 3.86 7.92
C PHE A 55 8.43 4.38 6.96
N GLY A 56 8.51 3.85 5.74
CA GLY A 56 9.53 4.21 4.75
C GLY A 56 9.04 5.14 3.64
N GLN A 57 7.81 5.66 3.68
CA GLN A 57 7.24 6.38 2.54
C GLN A 57 7.90 7.74 2.30
N ALA A 58 8.31 8.45 3.35
CA ALA A 58 9.06 9.69 3.21
C ALA A 58 10.42 9.47 2.52
N SER A 59 11.08 8.33 2.76
CA SER A 59 12.34 7.99 2.08
C SER A 59 12.14 7.77 0.58
N PHE A 60 11.06 7.09 0.16
CA PHE A 60 10.75 6.96 -1.27
C PHE A 60 10.39 8.30 -1.92
N MET A 61 9.74 9.19 -1.19
CA MET A 61 9.55 10.58 -1.61
C MET A 61 10.90 11.29 -1.78
N GLY A 62 11.86 11.05 -0.86
CA GLY A 62 13.23 11.54 -0.94
C GLY A 62 13.94 11.05 -2.20
N PHE A 63 13.85 9.76 -2.57
CA PHE A 63 14.42 9.27 -3.83
C PHE A 63 13.88 10.05 -5.04
N GLY A 64 12.57 10.30 -5.10
CA GLY A 64 11.99 11.10 -6.17
C GLY A 64 12.49 12.55 -6.19
N ALA A 65 12.56 13.18 -5.02
CA ALA A 65 12.99 14.57 -4.87
C ALA A 65 14.48 14.75 -5.21
N TYR A 66 15.36 13.91 -4.68
CA TYR A 66 16.79 13.98 -4.96
C TYR A 66 17.12 13.63 -6.41
N THR A 67 16.45 12.62 -6.99
CA THR A 67 16.65 12.30 -8.41
C THR A 67 16.36 13.50 -9.29
N THR A 68 15.24 14.17 -9.06
CA THR A 68 14.90 15.38 -9.82
C THR A 68 15.88 16.51 -9.55
N ALA A 69 16.24 16.76 -8.28
CA ALA A 69 17.17 17.81 -7.90
C ALA A 69 18.52 17.63 -8.62
N ILE A 70 19.14 16.46 -8.50
CA ILE A 70 20.42 16.13 -9.10
C ILE A 70 20.36 16.25 -10.62
N LEU A 71 19.37 15.64 -11.26
CA LEU A 71 19.27 15.62 -12.72
C LEU A 71 18.98 16.99 -13.34
N THR A 72 18.23 17.84 -12.64
CA THR A 72 17.95 19.20 -13.15
C THR A 72 19.10 20.17 -12.89
N THR A 73 19.79 20.08 -11.73
CA THR A 73 20.87 21.03 -11.39
C THR A 73 22.21 20.62 -11.98
N SER A 74 22.59 19.33 -11.91
CA SER A 74 23.90 18.84 -12.35
C SER A 74 23.92 18.44 -13.82
N ALA A 75 22.84 17.78 -14.33
CA ALA A 75 22.77 17.31 -15.71
C ALA A 75 21.97 18.25 -16.63
N GLY A 76 21.36 19.32 -16.10
CA GLY A 76 20.59 20.29 -16.89
C GLY A 76 19.36 19.71 -17.59
N LEU A 77 18.85 18.56 -17.14
CA LEU A 77 17.70 17.91 -17.75
C LEU A 77 16.41 18.72 -17.54
N SER A 78 15.53 18.65 -18.53
CA SER A 78 14.20 19.25 -18.42
C SER A 78 13.44 18.70 -17.22
N PRO A 79 12.77 19.55 -16.40
CA PRO A 79 11.92 19.10 -15.29
C PRO A 79 10.90 18.04 -15.66
N TRP A 80 10.31 18.09 -16.85
CA TRP A 80 9.34 17.09 -17.30
C TRP A 80 9.96 15.71 -17.57
N LEU A 81 11.21 15.67 -18.03
CA LEU A 81 11.93 14.43 -18.25
C LEU A 81 12.33 13.77 -16.92
N THR A 82 12.58 14.57 -15.88
CA THR A 82 12.92 14.05 -14.55
C THR A 82 11.72 13.45 -13.82
N LEU A 83 10.47 13.73 -14.20
CA LEU A 83 9.29 13.13 -13.60
C LEU A 83 9.28 11.59 -13.71
N PRO A 84 9.34 10.97 -14.91
CA PRO A 84 9.40 9.52 -15.02
C PRO A 84 10.66 8.94 -14.39
N LEU A 85 11.80 9.64 -14.41
CA LEU A 85 13.04 9.20 -13.78
C LEU A 85 12.95 9.20 -12.26
N SER A 86 12.29 10.18 -11.66
CA SER A 86 12.01 10.25 -10.21
C SER A 86 11.14 9.10 -9.75
N VAL A 87 10.09 8.80 -10.49
CA VAL A 87 9.24 7.64 -10.20
C VAL A 87 10.01 6.33 -10.39
N ALA A 88 10.82 6.21 -11.45
CA ALA A 88 11.64 5.03 -11.70
C ALA A 88 12.69 4.80 -10.59
N ALA A 89 13.34 5.86 -10.08
CA ALA A 89 14.28 5.78 -8.98
C ALA A 89 13.60 5.30 -7.67
N ALA A 90 12.43 5.85 -7.36
CA ALA A 90 11.65 5.41 -6.21
C ALA A 90 11.21 3.95 -6.35
N LEU A 91 10.80 3.51 -7.55
CA LEU A 91 10.45 2.12 -7.85
C LEU A 91 11.66 1.19 -7.73
N ALA A 92 12.83 1.57 -8.24
CA ALA A 92 14.06 0.79 -8.15
C ALA A 92 14.47 0.60 -6.68
N ALA A 93 14.48 1.68 -5.90
CA ALA A 93 14.75 1.61 -4.46
C ALA A 93 13.72 0.71 -3.74
N ALA A 94 12.44 0.85 -4.06
CA ALA A 94 11.39 0.03 -3.49
C ALA A 94 11.50 -1.46 -3.90
N LEU A 95 11.95 -1.75 -5.12
CA LEU A 95 12.19 -3.12 -5.56
C LEU A 95 13.30 -3.78 -4.73
N VAL A 96 14.43 -3.08 -4.56
CA VAL A 96 15.58 -3.57 -3.77
C VAL A 96 15.19 -3.76 -2.30
N ILE A 97 14.65 -2.71 -1.68
CA ILE A 97 14.23 -2.74 -0.27
C ILE A 97 13.12 -3.77 -0.06
N GLY A 98 12.13 -3.80 -0.95
CA GLY A 98 11.00 -4.73 -0.88
C GLY A 98 11.42 -6.19 -1.05
N ALA A 99 12.39 -6.50 -1.93
CA ALA A 99 12.90 -7.86 -2.12
C ALA A 99 13.49 -8.45 -0.81
N VAL A 100 14.10 -7.59 0.01
CA VAL A 100 14.66 -7.99 1.30
C VAL A 100 13.59 -8.00 2.40
N THR A 101 12.79 -6.93 2.49
CA THR A 101 11.94 -6.68 3.66
C THR A 101 10.55 -7.33 3.58
N LEU A 102 9.96 -7.55 2.39
CA LEU A 102 8.61 -8.11 2.26
C LEU A 102 8.52 -9.62 2.57
N ARG A 103 9.64 -10.28 2.80
CA ARG A 103 9.68 -11.63 3.38
C ARG A 103 9.34 -11.63 4.87
N LEU A 104 9.54 -10.50 5.54
CA LEU A 104 9.15 -10.29 6.92
C LEU A 104 7.64 -10.05 7.01
N SER A 105 7.04 -10.37 8.14
CA SER A 105 5.61 -10.20 8.37
C SER A 105 5.33 -9.52 9.70
N GLY A 106 4.15 -8.90 9.83
CA GLY A 106 3.72 -8.26 11.06
C GLY A 106 4.65 -7.13 11.50
N HIS A 107 5.03 -7.12 12.77
CA HIS A 107 5.85 -6.07 13.38
C HIS A 107 7.27 -5.97 12.79
N TYR A 108 7.85 -7.07 12.31
CA TYR A 108 9.19 -7.07 11.72
C TYR A 108 9.27 -6.24 10.43
N LEU A 109 8.21 -6.20 9.64
CA LEU A 109 8.15 -5.34 8.45
C LEU A 109 8.18 -3.86 8.83
N ALA A 110 7.44 -3.46 9.87
CA ALA A 110 7.43 -2.09 10.35
C ALA A 110 8.82 -1.68 10.87
N LEU A 111 9.46 -2.53 11.69
CA LEU A 111 10.82 -2.28 12.19
C LEU A 111 11.85 -2.16 11.07
N ALA A 112 11.79 -3.04 10.06
CA ALA A 112 12.69 -2.99 8.91
C ALA A 112 12.51 -1.69 8.11
N THR A 113 11.28 -1.22 7.89
CA THR A 113 11.03 0.04 7.18
C THR A 113 11.45 1.27 7.97
N ILE A 114 11.39 1.23 9.32
CA ILE A 114 11.97 2.26 10.19
C ILE A 114 13.50 2.28 10.03
N ALA A 115 14.15 1.11 10.13
CA ALA A 115 15.60 1.01 9.99
C ALA A 115 16.08 1.56 8.64
N TRP A 116 15.40 1.20 7.53
CA TRP A 116 15.70 1.77 6.23
C TRP A 116 15.48 3.29 6.17
N SER A 117 14.38 3.79 6.74
CA SER A 117 14.08 5.23 6.76
C SER A 117 15.17 6.03 7.48
N VAL A 118 15.62 5.55 8.64
CA VAL A 118 16.69 6.18 9.42
C VAL A 118 18.02 6.11 8.69
N SER A 119 18.38 4.93 8.15
CA SER A 119 19.63 4.73 7.41
C SER A 119 19.72 5.61 6.17
N LEU A 120 18.65 5.71 5.40
CA LEU A 120 18.60 6.52 4.18
C LEU A 120 18.64 8.03 4.50
N PHE A 121 18.02 8.45 5.61
CA PHE A 121 18.09 9.83 6.08
C PHE A 121 19.54 10.23 6.39
N TYR A 122 20.25 9.42 7.18
CA TYR A 122 21.65 9.69 7.49
C TYR A 122 22.55 9.58 6.26
N LEU A 123 22.31 8.60 5.39
CA LEU A 123 23.04 8.46 4.14
C LEU A 123 22.91 9.71 3.28
N ALA A 124 21.69 10.23 3.11
CA ALA A 124 21.47 11.47 2.38
C ALA A 124 22.14 12.68 3.03
N GLY A 125 22.24 12.71 4.37
CA GLY A 125 22.93 13.78 5.11
C GLY A 125 24.46 13.77 5.01
N VAL A 126 25.06 12.65 4.58
CA VAL A 126 26.53 12.50 4.53
C VAL A 126 27.07 12.54 3.10
N LEU A 127 26.29 12.10 2.11
CA LEU A 127 26.73 12.05 0.71
C LEU A 127 26.89 13.45 0.10
N ASP A 128 28.01 13.69 -0.58
CA ASP A 128 28.25 14.93 -1.32
C ASP A 128 27.28 15.10 -2.49
N LEU A 129 26.89 14.00 -3.14
CA LEU A 129 25.92 13.97 -4.24
C LEU A 129 24.56 14.57 -3.88
N THR A 130 24.15 14.46 -2.62
CA THR A 130 22.89 14.99 -2.10
C THR A 130 23.02 16.39 -1.50
N GLY A 131 24.22 16.97 -1.51
CA GLY A 131 24.53 18.24 -0.87
C GLY A 131 24.59 18.15 0.65
N ARG A 132 24.76 16.94 1.20
CA ARG A 132 24.77 16.67 2.64
C ARG A 132 23.51 17.19 3.34
N TYR A 133 23.64 17.69 4.58
CA TYR A 133 22.50 18.27 5.32
C TYR A 133 22.03 19.62 4.77
N ASP A 134 22.90 20.35 4.06
CA ASP A 134 22.54 21.64 3.41
C ASP A 134 21.60 21.41 2.21
N GLY A 135 21.74 20.27 1.55
CA GLY A 135 20.92 19.86 0.43
C GLY A 135 21.29 20.53 -0.90
N ILE A 136 20.38 20.43 -1.86
CA ILE A 136 20.54 20.96 -3.22
C ILE A 136 19.59 22.15 -3.39
N PRO A 137 20.09 23.40 -3.47
CA PRO A 137 19.28 24.58 -3.70
C PRO A 137 19.06 24.83 -5.20
N ALA A 138 18.27 25.87 -5.51
CA ALA A 138 18.11 26.46 -6.83
C ALA A 138 17.60 25.48 -7.92
N ILE A 139 16.73 24.56 -7.54
CA ILE A 139 16.09 23.64 -8.49
C ILE A 139 15.26 24.46 -9.52
N PRO A 140 15.43 24.23 -10.84
CA PRO A 140 14.71 24.96 -11.87
C PRO A 140 13.20 24.81 -11.73
N ALA A 141 12.47 25.92 -11.98
CA ALA A 141 11.02 25.87 -12.01
C ALA A 141 10.54 25.08 -13.24
N VAL A 142 9.44 24.36 -13.07
CA VAL A 142 8.74 23.73 -14.21
C VAL A 142 8.20 24.80 -15.12
N SER A 143 8.32 24.63 -16.43
CA SER A 143 7.68 25.46 -17.44
C SER A 143 6.73 24.63 -18.31
N LEU A 144 5.58 25.20 -18.66
CA LEU A 144 4.59 24.58 -19.53
C LEU A 144 4.28 25.52 -20.68
N PHE A 145 4.55 25.10 -21.91
CA PHE A 145 4.37 25.93 -23.12
C PHE A 145 4.99 27.32 -23.02
N GLY A 146 6.18 27.45 -22.41
CA GLY A 146 6.89 28.73 -22.21
C GLY A 146 6.45 29.54 -20.99
N PHE A 147 5.38 29.13 -20.29
CA PHE A 147 4.97 29.80 -19.07
C PHE A 147 5.66 29.16 -17.84
N SER A 148 6.35 29.99 -17.06
CA SER A 148 6.97 29.52 -15.82
C SER A 148 5.91 29.24 -14.75
N LEU A 149 6.02 28.05 -14.11
CA LEU A 149 5.21 27.62 -12.98
C LEU A 149 5.93 27.84 -11.63
N ALA A 150 6.85 28.81 -11.58
CA ALA A 150 7.59 29.14 -10.34
C ALA A 150 6.67 29.67 -9.23
N ASP A 151 5.54 30.28 -9.58
CA ASP A 151 4.54 30.76 -8.63
C ASP A 151 3.74 29.56 -8.06
N PRO A 152 3.64 29.38 -6.73
CA PRO A 152 2.83 28.34 -6.09
C PRO A 152 1.37 28.28 -6.58
N ARG A 153 0.79 29.43 -6.99
CA ARG A 153 -0.56 29.49 -7.56
C ARG A 153 -0.63 28.75 -8.91
N ARG A 154 0.33 29.00 -9.80
CA ARG A 154 0.37 28.34 -11.10
C ARG A 154 0.68 26.85 -10.97
N PHE A 155 1.56 26.49 -10.03
CA PHE A 155 1.93 25.10 -9.76
C PHE A 155 0.81 24.30 -9.08
N PHE A 156 -0.12 24.98 -8.41
CA PHE A 156 -1.31 24.39 -7.79
C PHE A 156 -2.08 23.48 -8.76
N GLY A 157 -2.30 23.95 -9.99
CA GLY A 157 -2.99 23.14 -11.01
C GLY A 157 -2.31 21.81 -11.29
N VAL A 158 -0.97 21.80 -11.40
CA VAL A 158 -0.18 20.58 -11.64
C VAL A 158 -0.33 19.60 -10.48
N ILE A 159 -0.20 20.07 -9.23
CA ILE A 159 -0.33 19.25 -8.03
C ILE A 159 -1.71 18.59 -7.99
N TRP A 160 -2.78 19.36 -8.15
CA TRP A 160 -4.14 18.81 -8.02
C TRP A 160 -4.57 17.94 -9.19
N VAL A 161 -4.01 18.14 -10.39
CA VAL A 161 -4.13 17.18 -11.50
C VAL A 161 -3.44 15.87 -11.13
N CYS A 162 -2.24 15.91 -10.57
CA CYS A 162 -1.54 14.71 -10.08
C CYS A 162 -2.31 14.00 -8.95
N VAL A 163 -2.92 14.74 -8.02
CA VAL A 163 -3.83 14.18 -6.99
C VAL A 163 -5.01 13.46 -7.66
N GLY A 164 -5.65 14.08 -8.65
CA GLY A 164 -6.73 13.47 -9.41
C GLY A 164 -6.33 12.16 -10.09
N ILE A 165 -5.16 12.16 -10.74
CA ILE A 165 -4.59 10.96 -11.37
C ILE A 165 -4.29 9.89 -10.30
N ALA A 166 -3.71 10.26 -9.15
CA ALA A 166 -3.43 9.35 -8.05
C ALA A 166 -4.72 8.73 -7.47
N VAL A 167 -5.78 9.52 -7.30
CA VAL A 167 -7.10 9.04 -6.85
C VAL A 167 -7.70 8.05 -7.85
N LEU A 168 -7.69 8.39 -9.14
CA LEU A 168 -8.23 7.53 -10.20
C LEU A 168 -7.43 6.23 -10.34
N SER A 169 -6.10 6.31 -10.32
CA SER A 169 -5.22 5.13 -10.38
C SER A 169 -5.40 4.22 -9.17
N THR A 170 -5.50 4.78 -7.96
CA THR A 170 -5.77 4.04 -6.71
C THR A 170 -7.12 3.32 -6.80
N ARG A 171 -8.17 4.01 -7.24
CA ARG A 171 -9.48 3.41 -7.43
C ARG A 171 -9.44 2.26 -8.42
N ASN A 172 -8.86 2.48 -9.61
CA ASN A 172 -8.75 1.46 -10.63
C ASN A 172 -7.94 0.25 -10.16
N LEU A 173 -6.84 0.49 -9.43
CA LEU A 173 -6.05 -0.57 -8.82
C LEU A 173 -6.89 -1.40 -7.84
N LEU A 174 -7.60 -0.75 -6.92
CA LEU A 174 -8.41 -1.43 -5.91
C LEU A 174 -9.60 -2.21 -6.52
N ASP A 175 -10.16 -1.73 -7.64
CA ASP A 175 -11.26 -2.42 -8.34
C ASP A 175 -10.75 -3.56 -9.26
N SER A 176 -9.44 -3.68 -9.48
CA SER A 176 -8.81 -4.68 -10.33
C SER A 176 -8.68 -6.07 -9.65
N ARG A 177 -8.21 -7.07 -10.43
CA ARG A 177 -7.83 -8.39 -9.89
C ARG A 177 -6.70 -8.29 -8.86
N VAL A 178 -5.74 -7.38 -9.09
CA VAL A 178 -4.62 -7.11 -8.18
C VAL A 178 -5.13 -6.53 -6.86
N GLY A 179 -6.07 -5.58 -6.91
CA GLY A 179 -6.69 -5.00 -5.71
C GLY A 179 -7.42 -6.03 -4.86
N ARG A 180 -8.09 -7.00 -5.47
CA ARG A 180 -8.69 -8.13 -4.75
C ARG A 180 -7.65 -9.00 -4.06
N ALA A 181 -6.53 -9.29 -4.73
CA ALA A 181 -5.42 -10.03 -4.14
C ALA A 181 -4.77 -9.26 -2.96
N ILE A 182 -4.63 -7.92 -3.07
CA ILE A 182 -4.14 -7.06 -1.99
C ILE A 182 -5.10 -7.10 -0.78
N ARG A 183 -6.42 -7.03 -1.00
CA ARG A 183 -7.41 -7.16 0.10
C ARG A 183 -7.31 -8.51 0.81
N ALA A 184 -7.04 -9.59 0.08
CA ALA A 184 -6.88 -10.92 0.66
C ALA A 184 -5.68 -11.02 1.63
N LEU A 185 -4.67 -10.13 1.52
CA LEU A 185 -3.54 -10.09 2.46
C LEU A 185 -3.99 -9.78 3.89
N ARG A 186 -4.95 -8.86 4.06
CA ARG A 186 -5.47 -8.44 5.37
C ARG A 186 -6.44 -9.47 5.97
N GLY A 187 -7.25 -10.12 5.14
CA GLY A 187 -8.28 -11.08 5.58
C GLY A 187 -7.77 -12.46 5.98
N GLY A 188 -6.54 -12.78 5.68
CA GLY A 188 -5.91 -14.07 5.96
C GLY A 188 -5.05 -14.55 4.79
N ALA A 189 -3.75 -14.45 4.95
CA ALA A 189 -2.79 -14.81 3.90
C ALA A 189 -2.97 -16.26 3.41
N MET A 190 -3.18 -17.21 4.34
CA MET A 190 -3.40 -18.62 3.97
C MET A 190 -4.67 -18.83 3.15
N ALA A 191 -5.78 -18.19 3.55
CA ALA A 191 -7.05 -18.28 2.81
C ALA A 191 -6.92 -17.68 1.41
N GLY A 192 -6.25 -16.51 1.30
CA GLY A 192 -5.96 -15.90 0.00
C GLY A 192 -5.11 -16.78 -0.92
N ALA A 193 -4.07 -17.43 -0.38
CA ALA A 193 -3.22 -18.35 -1.13
C ALA A 193 -4.01 -19.57 -1.63
N SER A 194 -4.84 -20.15 -0.76
CA SER A 194 -5.69 -21.30 -1.10
C SER A 194 -6.80 -20.98 -2.12
N CYS A 195 -7.09 -19.69 -2.34
CA CYS A 195 -7.93 -19.20 -3.43
C CYS A 195 -7.13 -18.80 -4.69
N GLY A 196 -5.86 -19.17 -4.78
CA GLY A 196 -5.01 -18.93 -5.96
C GLY A 196 -4.31 -17.57 -6.00
N ALA A 197 -4.39 -16.75 -4.93
CA ALA A 197 -3.72 -15.45 -4.90
C ALA A 197 -2.21 -15.59 -4.65
N ALA A 198 -1.39 -15.01 -5.52
CA ALA A 198 0.07 -14.95 -5.36
C ALA A 198 0.43 -13.83 -4.36
N LEU A 199 0.48 -14.16 -3.06
CA LEU A 199 0.59 -13.18 -1.97
C LEU A 199 1.85 -12.33 -2.03
N ILE A 200 3.04 -12.94 -2.35
CA ILE A 200 4.31 -12.21 -2.44
C ILE A 200 4.23 -11.18 -3.56
N ARG A 201 3.65 -11.53 -4.71
CA ARG A 201 3.44 -10.60 -5.82
C ARG A 201 2.47 -9.48 -5.44
N ALA A 202 1.39 -9.79 -4.72
CA ALA A 202 0.43 -8.79 -4.26
C ALA A 202 1.06 -7.81 -3.26
N ARG A 203 1.90 -8.30 -2.32
CA ARG A 203 2.68 -7.46 -1.40
C ARG A 203 3.62 -6.52 -2.15
N MET A 204 4.41 -7.08 -3.08
CA MET A 204 5.36 -6.31 -3.87
C MET A 204 4.64 -5.24 -4.70
N LEU A 205 3.55 -5.58 -5.38
CA LEU A 205 2.78 -4.61 -6.19
C LEU A 205 2.20 -3.49 -5.35
N ALA A 206 1.66 -3.77 -4.15
CA ALA A 206 1.18 -2.73 -3.24
C ALA A 206 2.32 -1.82 -2.77
N PHE A 207 3.49 -2.39 -2.47
CA PHE A 207 4.67 -1.66 -2.02
C PHE A 207 5.24 -0.76 -3.14
N LEU A 208 5.38 -1.29 -4.35
CA LEU A 208 5.83 -0.55 -5.53
C LEU A 208 4.85 0.57 -5.90
N TYR A 209 3.54 0.30 -5.83
CA TYR A 209 2.54 1.32 -6.09
C TYR A 209 2.64 2.50 -5.11
N ALA A 210 2.79 2.22 -3.81
CA ALA A 210 2.98 3.24 -2.80
C ALA A 210 4.27 4.04 -3.01
N ALA A 211 5.37 3.37 -3.39
CA ALA A 211 6.63 4.02 -3.71
C ALA A 211 6.56 4.89 -4.99
N ALA A 212 5.82 4.45 -6.02
CA ALA A 212 5.61 5.24 -7.23
C ALA A 212 4.88 6.56 -6.92
N LEU A 213 3.83 6.51 -6.09
CA LEU A 213 3.13 7.71 -5.64
C LEU A 213 4.02 8.60 -4.77
N ALA A 214 4.86 8.01 -3.91
CA ALA A 214 5.83 8.76 -3.12
C ALA A 214 6.89 9.42 -4.02
N GLY A 215 7.41 8.74 -5.05
CA GLY A 215 8.34 9.31 -6.02
C GLY A 215 7.74 10.48 -6.80
N LEU A 216 6.48 10.37 -7.23
CA LEU A 216 5.73 11.47 -7.84
C LEU A 216 5.58 12.65 -6.88
N ALA A 217 5.24 12.39 -5.60
CA ALA A 217 5.15 13.42 -4.57
C ALA A 217 6.50 14.10 -4.33
N GLY A 218 7.61 13.34 -4.41
CA GLY A 218 8.97 13.86 -4.31
C GLY A 218 9.32 14.82 -5.44
N TRP A 219 8.97 14.48 -6.68
CA TRP A 219 9.14 15.36 -7.82
C TRP A 219 8.35 16.67 -7.64
N LEU A 220 7.07 16.58 -7.26
CA LEU A 220 6.23 17.75 -6.99
C LEU A 220 6.80 18.61 -5.86
N TYR A 221 7.28 18.00 -4.79
CA TYR A 221 7.88 18.69 -3.64
C TYR A 221 9.14 19.46 -4.04
N ALA A 222 10.05 18.82 -4.78
CA ALA A 222 11.31 19.43 -5.21
C ALA A 222 11.07 20.69 -6.05
N HIS A 223 10.11 20.66 -6.99
CA HIS A 223 9.78 21.81 -7.83
C HIS A 223 8.94 22.87 -7.12
N LEU A 224 8.13 22.50 -6.11
CA LEU A 224 7.39 23.45 -5.29
C LEU A 224 8.34 24.24 -4.38
N GLN A 225 9.24 23.54 -3.68
CA GLN A 225 10.15 24.17 -2.72
C GLN A 225 11.40 24.74 -3.37
N ARG A 226 11.75 24.27 -4.58
CA ARG A 226 12.95 24.65 -5.33
C ARG A 226 14.26 24.41 -4.57
N ALA A 227 14.21 23.62 -3.52
CA ALA A 227 15.34 23.16 -2.73
C ALA A 227 14.98 21.80 -2.12
N VAL A 228 15.97 20.94 -1.94
CA VAL A 228 15.81 19.61 -1.35
C VAL A 228 16.91 19.39 -0.33
N ASN A 229 16.54 19.11 0.91
CA ASN A 229 17.43 18.66 1.98
C ASN A 229 16.88 17.37 2.62
N PRO A 230 17.62 16.65 3.48
CA PRO A 230 17.16 15.36 4.04
C PRO A 230 15.98 15.47 4.99
N THR A 231 15.79 16.61 5.68
CA THR A 231 14.86 16.76 6.82
C THR A 231 13.41 16.32 6.51
N PRO A 232 12.79 16.71 5.39
CA PRO A 232 11.40 16.34 5.07
C PRO A 232 11.21 14.85 4.73
N PHE A 233 12.29 14.08 4.58
CA PHE A 233 12.25 12.66 4.18
C PHE A 233 12.63 11.72 5.31
N GLY A 234 12.75 12.24 6.53
CA GLY A 234 13.06 11.46 7.72
C GLY A 234 11.86 10.69 8.30
N LEU A 235 12.11 9.95 9.36
CA LEU A 235 11.12 9.14 10.07
C LEU A 235 9.91 9.97 10.59
N PRO A 236 10.08 11.21 11.13
CA PRO A 236 8.94 12.01 11.58
C PRO A 236 7.89 12.26 10.46
N ALA A 237 8.35 12.57 9.25
CA ALA A 237 7.46 12.76 8.10
C ALA A 237 6.75 11.45 7.72
N SER A 238 7.44 10.31 7.77
CA SER A 238 6.82 8.99 7.53
C SER A 238 5.71 8.69 8.53
N ILE A 239 5.88 9.06 9.81
CA ILE A 239 4.86 8.93 10.85
C ILE A 239 3.66 9.83 10.53
N GLN A 240 3.90 11.07 10.11
CA GLN A 240 2.83 12.00 9.73
C GLN A 240 2.01 11.47 8.54
N TYR A 241 2.65 10.96 7.49
CA TYR A 241 1.95 10.36 6.34
C TYR A 241 1.12 9.12 6.74
N LEU A 242 1.67 8.29 7.63
CA LEU A 242 0.92 7.14 8.15
C LEU A 242 -0.28 7.61 8.99
N LEU A 243 -0.11 8.63 9.83
CA LEU A 243 -1.20 9.24 10.60
C LEU A 243 -2.29 9.78 9.67
N MET A 244 -1.93 10.45 8.57
CA MET A 244 -2.90 10.94 7.57
C MET A 244 -3.75 9.78 7.00
N ALA A 245 -3.12 8.66 6.66
CA ALA A 245 -3.83 7.50 6.11
C ALA A 245 -4.73 6.81 7.15
N VAL A 246 -4.28 6.71 8.40
CA VAL A 246 -5.00 6.01 9.49
C VAL A 246 -6.10 6.90 10.06
N LEU A 247 -5.80 8.15 10.42
CA LEU A 247 -6.76 9.13 10.97
C LEU A 247 -7.91 9.37 9.99
N GLY A 248 -7.56 9.55 8.71
CA GLY A 248 -8.57 9.77 7.68
C GLY A 248 -9.48 8.58 7.49
N GLY A 249 -8.93 7.37 7.48
CA GLY A 249 -9.69 6.12 7.33
C GLY A 249 -8.87 5.05 6.61
N ALA A 250 -8.44 4.06 7.37
CA ALA A 250 -7.63 2.98 6.85
C ALA A 250 -8.33 2.23 5.70
N GLY A 251 -7.73 2.27 4.52
CA GLY A 251 -8.25 1.59 3.34
C GLY A 251 -9.28 2.37 2.51
N GLN A 252 -9.50 3.65 2.80
CA GLN A 252 -10.47 4.49 2.09
C GLN A 252 -9.81 5.69 1.40
N ILE A 253 -10.04 5.83 0.09
CA ILE A 253 -9.47 6.91 -0.73
C ILE A 253 -9.87 8.29 -0.20
N GLY A 254 -11.16 8.50 0.11
CA GLY A 254 -11.65 9.75 0.69
C GLY A 254 -11.05 10.02 2.08
N GLY A 255 -10.74 8.96 2.83
CA GLY A 255 -10.05 9.04 4.10
C GLY A 255 -8.63 9.62 3.95
N ALA A 256 -7.84 9.16 2.97
CA ALA A 256 -6.50 9.71 2.73
C ALA A 256 -6.52 11.23 2.47
N LEU A 257 -7.46 11.69 1.66
CA LEU A 257 -7.61 13.12 1.37
C LEU A 257 -8.02 13.91 2.62
N LEU A 258 -9.00 13.41 3.37
CA LEU A 258 -9.44 14.04 4.63
C LEU A 258 -8.30 14.08 5.65
N GLY A 259 -7.59 12.95 5.84
CA GLY A 259 -6.46 12.86 6.76
C GLY A 259 -5.32 13.79 6.39
N ALA A 260 -5.00 13.90 5.10
CA ALA A 260 -3.99 14.85 4.63
C ALA A 260 -4.39 16.30 4.98
N VAL A 261 -5.64 16.70 4.73
CA VAL A 261 -6.13 18.03 5.11
C VAL A 261 -6.04 18.25 6.62
N LEU A 262 -6.56 17.32 7.42
CA LEU A 262 -6.62 17.48 8.88
C LEU A 262 -5.22 17.53 9.51
N VAL A 263 -4.31 16.63 9.11
CA VAL A 263 -2.97 16.58 9.70
C VAL A 263 -2.11 17.75 9.23
N THR A 264 -2.25 18.20 7.96
CA THR A 264 -1.51 19.38 7.48
C THR A 264 -1.98 20.64 8.18
N LEU A 265 -3.31 20.84 8.36
CA LEU A 265 -3.85 21.97 9.12
C LEU A 265 -3.44 21.91 10.59
N ALA A 266 -3.50 20.72 11.21
CA ALA A 266 -3.07 20.55 12.59
C ALA A 266 -1.58 20.86 12.76
N ASN A 267 -0.74 20.39 11.82
CA ASN A 267 0.70 20.67 11.85
C ASN A 267 1.00 22.18 11.81
N ASP A 268 0.37 22.90 10.89
CA ASP A 268 0.50 24.35 10.77
C ASP A 268 0.09 25.07 12.07
N ARG A 269 -1.05 24.68 12.66
CA ARG A 269 -1.51 25.27 13.92
C ARG A 269 -0.64 24.91 15.11
N LEU A 270 -0.18 23.67 15.20
CA LEU A 270 0.69 23.24 16.29
C LEU A 270 2.05 23.94 16.24
N GLN A 271 2.64 24.06 15.04
CA GLN A 271 3.91 24.78 14.87
C GLN A 271 3.80 26.26 15.27
N SER A 272 2.64 26.89 15.08
CA SER A 272 2.44 28.28 15.47
C SER A 272 2.12 28.45 16.96
N TRP A 273 1.39 27.53 17.60
CA TRP A 273 0.88 27.68 18.96
C TRP A 273 1.74 27.03 20.05
N LEU A 274 2.33 25.84 19.77
CA LEU A 274 3.11 25.10 20.77
C LEU A 274 4.29 25.88 21.35
N PRO A 275 5.13 26.57 20.55
CA PRO A 275 6.24 27.36 21.08
C PRO A 275 5.77 28.44 22.07
N HIS A 276 4.62 29.06 21.83
CA HIS A 276 4.06 30.05 22.72
C HIS A 276 3.53 29.46 24.04
N LEU A 277 3.01 28.22 24.00
CA LEU A 277 2.47 27.55 25.19
C LEU A 277 3.56 26.94 26.07
N ILE A 278 4.60 26.38 25.44
CA ILE A 278 5.65 25.64 26.16
C ILE A 278 6.82 26.56 26.54
N GLY A 279 6.93 27.74 25.88
CA GLY A 279 8.05 28.68 26.12
C GLY A 279 9.41 28.17 25.64
N ALA A 280 9.44 27.12 24.80
CA ALA A 280 10.64 26.50 24.24
C ALA A 280 10.51 26.30 22.74
N GLN A 281 11.64 26.40 22.03
CA GLN A 281 11.70 26.09 20.60
C GLN A 281 12.05 24.62 20.41
N GLY A 282 11.25 23.89 19.59
CA GLY A 282 11.49 22.47 19.30
C GLY A 282 10.36 21.86 18.48
N ASN A 283 10.57 20.66 17.97
CA ASN A 283 9.59 19.91 17.15
C ASN A 283 8.58 19.15 18.03
N PHE A 284 7.88 19.88 18.89
CA PHE A 284 6.91 19.31 19.84
C PHE A 284 5.68 18.71 19.14
N GLU A 285 5.38 19.14 17.91
CA GLU A 285 4.31 18.60 17.08
C GLU A 285 4.46 17.09 16.86
N THR A 286 5.69 16.56 16.79
CA THR A 286 5.93 15.12 16.64
C THR A 286 5.39 14.32 17.83
N ILE A 287 5.53 14.86 19.04
CA ILE A 287 5.01 14.24 20.27
C ILE A 287 3.49 14.25 20.23
N VAL A 288 2.88 15.39 19.87
CA VAL A 288 1.42 15.52 19.76
C VAL A 288 0.86 14.54 18.74
N PHE A 289 1.51 14.39 17.57
CA PHE A 289 1.10 13.43 16.55
C PHE A 289 1.27 11.99 17.00
N GLY A 290 2.31 11.66 17.76
CA GLY A 290 2.50 10.36 18.37
C GLY A 290 1.34 9.98 19.31
N VAL A 291 1.00 10.89 20.23
CA VAL A 291 -0.13 10.72 21.16
C VAL A 291 -1.46 10.63 20.38
N LEU A 292 -1.68 11.52 19.42
CA LEU A 292 -2.89 11.52 18.58
C LEU A 292 -3.04 10.20 17.82
N MET A 293 -1.95 9.66 17.28
CA MET A 293 -1.96 8.37 16.59
C MET A 293 -2.41 7.24 17.50
N VAL A 294 -1.90 7.19 18.74
CA VAL A 294 -2.32 6.19 19.73
C VAL A 294 -3.80 6.34 20.08
N LEU A 295 -4.26 7.55 20.34
CA LEU A 295 -5.66 7.83 20.64
C LEU A 295 -6.59 7.45 19.48
N VAL A 296 -6.22 7.76 18.24
CA VAL A 296 -7.02 7.40 17.05
C VAL A 296 -7.09 5.89 16.87
N LEU A 297 -5.98 5.18 17.02
CA LEU A 297 -5.95 3.71 16.92
C LEU A 297 -6.84 3.05 17.99
N GLN A 298 -6.93 3.63 19.19
CA GLN A 298 -7.78 3.11 20.26
C GLN A 298 -9.26 3.46 20.08
N THR A 299 -9.58 4.70 19.69
CA THR A 299 -10.96 5.20 19.67
C THR A 299 -11.65 5.09 18.30
N ALA A 300 -10.88 5.09 17.23
CA ALA A 300 -11.37 5.10 15.84
C ALA A 300 -10.51 4.22 14.94
N PRO A 301 -10.47 2.89 15.15
CA PRO A 301 -9.62 1.98 14.38
C PRO A 301 -9.92 2.01 12.87
N ASP A 302 -11.15 2.37 12.48
CA ASP A 302 -11.56 2.53 11.07
C ASP A 302 -11.32 3.96 10.53
N GLY A 303 -10.86 4.88 11.37
CA GLY A 303 -10.65 6.29 11.05
C GLY A 303 -11.93 7.15 11.04
N LEU A 304 -11.77 8.43 10.61
CA LEU A 304 -12.84 9.41 10.64
C LEU A 304 -13.81 9.34 9.44
N TRP A 305 -13.32 8.92 8.27
CA TRP A 305 -14.10 8.90 7.03
C TRP A 305 -15.37 8.03 7.12
N PRO A 306 -15.37 6.82 7.68
CA PRO A 306 -16.58 6.01 7.83
C PRO A 306 -17.63 6.67 8.71
N ARG A 307 -17.19 7.42 9.75
CA ARG A 307 -18.11 8.16 10.62
C ARG A 307 -18.74 9.32 9.87
N LEU A 308 -17.93 10.06 9.11
CA LEU A 308 -18.43 11.18 8.30
C LEU A 308 -19.41 10.72 7.21
N THR A 309 -19.11 9.61 6.53
CA THR A 309 -19.99 9.06 5.49
C THR A 309 -21.30 8.50 6.02
N ARG A 310 -21.37 8.12 7.30
CA ARG A 310 -22.64 7.72 7.95
C ARG A 310 -23.60 8.89 8.15
N LEU A 311 -23.06 10.11 8.24
CA LEU A 311 -23.87 11.35 8.35
C LEU A 311 -24.43 11.80 7.00
N LEU A 312 -23.86 11.31 5.88
CA LEU A 312 -24.36 11.60 4.55
C LEU A 312 -25.54 10.68 4.22
N PRO A 313 -26.61 11.17 3.58
CA PRO A 313 -27.74 10.34 3.21
C PRO A 313 -27.27 9.21 2.31
N ARG A 314 -27.48 7.97 2.74
CA ARG A 314 -27.17 6.78 1.94
C ARG A 314 -27.97 6.85 0.65
N ARG A 315 -27.31 6.99 -0.48
CA ARG A 315 -27.95 6.71 -1.77
C ARG A 315 -28.45 5.26 -1.72
N ARG A 316 -29.78 5.09 -1.79
CA ARG A 316 -30.35 3.76 -2.01
C ARG A 316 -29.58 3.12 -3.18
N ALA A 317 -29.00 1.98 -2.94
CA ALA A 317 -28.42 1.19 -4.01
C ALA A 317 -29.52 1.02 -5.05
N ARG A 318 -29.29 1.52 -6.26
CA ARG A 318 -30.18 1.28 -7.38
C ARG A 318 -30.21 -0.23 -7.51
N SER A 319 -31.34 -0.86 -7.27
CA SER A 319 -31.51 -2.28 -7.54
C SER A 319 -31.08 -2.49 -8.99
N THR A 320 -29.94 -3.12 -9.19
CA THR A 320 -29.57 -3.60 -10.52
C THR A 320 -30.71 -4.52 -10.94
N PRO A 321 -31.32 -4.30 -12.12
CA PRO A 321 -32.27 -5.26 -12.63
C PRO A 321 -31.58 -6.62 -12.59
N THR A 322 -32.27 -7.62 -12.04
CA THR A 322 -31.81 -9.00 -12.07
C THR A 322 -31.76 -9.38 -13.55
N LEU A 323 -30.60 -9.16 -14.17
CA LEU A 323 -30.34 -9.79 -15.47
C LEU A 323 -30.38 -11.28 -15.18
N GLU A 324 -31.24 -12.00 -15.85
CA GLU A 324 -31.24 -13.46 -15.86
C GLU A 324 -29.83 -13.88 -16.31
N ALA A 325 -28.97 -14.14 -15.30
CA ALA A 325 -27.64 -14.60 -15.58
C ALA A 325 -27.73 -16.00 -16.15
N SER A 326 -27.27 -16.21 -17.38
CA SER A 326 -27.09 -17.55 -17.91
C SER A 326 -26.26 -18.35 -16.92
N PRO A 327 -26.68 -19.57 -16.55
CA PRO A 327 -25.90 -20.40 -15.62
C PRO A 327 -24.48 -20.58 -16.17
N LEU A 328 -23.49 -20.42 -15.31
CA LEU A 328 -22.11 -20.73 -15.67
C LEU A 328 -22.03 -22.15 -16.18
N SER A 329 -21.32 -22.37 -17.29
CA SER A 329 -21.04 -23.70 -17.79
C SER A 329 -20.44 -24.56 -16.67
N ARG A 330 -21.12 -25.66 -16.34
CA ARG A 330 -20.57 -26.62 -15.36
C ARG A 330 -19.28 -27.20 -15.94
N ARG A 331 -18.22 -27.24 -15.13
CA ARG A 331 -17.06 -28.06 -15.48
C ARG A 331 -17.49 -29.53 -15.53
N ASP A 332 -16.97 -30.26 -16.49
CA ASP A 332 -17.13 -31.71 -16.52
C ASP A 332 -16.56 -32.30 -15.22
N LEU A 333 -17.41 -32.97 -14.48
CA LEU A 333 -17.02 -33.67 -13.26
C LEU A 333 -16.35 -34.99 -13.66
N PRO A 334 -15.32 -35.44 -12.94
CA PRO A 334 -14.76 -36.77 -13.16
C PRO A 334 -15.81 -37.84 -12.92
N GLU A 335 -15.73 -38.94 -13.64
CA GLU A 335 -16.62 -40.08 -13.45
C GLU A 335 -16.56 -40.60 -12.00
N PRO A 336 -17.70 -40.84 -11.34
CA PRO A 336 -17.74 -41.40 -10.01
C PRO A 336 -16.89 -42.68 -9.91
N GLY A 337 -16.07 -42.80 -8.85
CA GLY A 337 -15.18 -43.94 -8.66
C GLY A 337 -13.82 -43.81 -9.37
N SER A 338 -13.62 -42.81 -10.25
CA SER A 338 -12.30 -42.61 -10.86
C SER A 338 -11.26 -42.13 -9.83
N PRO A 339 -9.99 -42.52 -9.94
CA PRO A 339 -8.93 -42.07 -9.01
C PRO A 339 -8.74 -40.56 -9.10
N LEU A 340 -8.86 -39.86 -7.94
CA LEU A 340 -8.77 -38.41 -7.90
C LEU A 340 -7.52 -37.92 -7.18
N LEU A 341 -7.24 -38.43 -6.00
CA LEU A 341 -6.08 -38.07 -5.19
C LEU A 341 -5.38 -39.33 -4.69
N ARG A 342 -4.06 -39.38 -4.81
CA ARG A 342 -3.21 -40.42 -4.22
C ARG A 342 -2.14 -39.76 -3.39
N VAL A 343 -1.99 -40.21 -2.17
CA VAL A 343 -0.94 -39.79 -1.24
C VAL A 343 -0.15 -41.03 -0.86
N ALA A 344 1.18 -40.96 -1.02
CA ALA A 344 2.05 -42.12 -0.74
C ALA A 344 3.26 -41.69 0.11
N GLY A 345 3.43 -42.32 1.26
CA GLY A 345 4.54 -42.12 2.20
C GLY A 345 4.65 -40.68 2.72
N LEU A 346 3.55 -39.93 2.80
CA LEU A 346 3.57 -38.51 3.13
C LEU A 346 4.11 -38.31 4.54
N THR A 347 5.23 -37.60 4.65
CA THR A 347 5.93 -37.37 5.91
C THR A 347 6.22 -35.89 6.10
N ARG A 348 6.01 -35.38 7.31
CA ARG A 348 6.42 -34.02 7.71
C ARG A 348 7.13 -34.02 9.06
N ARG A 349 8.34 -33.45 9.06
CA ARG A 349 9.17 -33.26 10.24
C ARG A 349 9.38 -31.78 10.50
N PHE A 350 9.23 -31.37 11.76
CA PHE A 350 9.54 -30.01 12.24
C PHE A 350 10.69 -30.12 13.24
N GLY A 351 11.92 -29.97 12.79
CA GLY A 351 13.10 -30.27 13.62
C GLY A 351 13.09 -31.72 14.10
N GLY A 352 13.05 -31.93 15.40
CA GLY A 352 12.97 -33.27 16.02
C GLY A 352 11.56 -33.89 16.07
N LEU A 353 10.50 -33.09 15.76
CA LEU A 353 9.11 -33.59 15.85
C LEU A 353 8.64 -34.13 14.48
N VAL A 354 8.19 -35.40 14.47
CA VAL A 354 7.49 -35.99 13.34
C VAL A 354 6.00 -35.72 13.47
N ALA A 355 5.46 -34.78 12.68
CA ALA A 355 4.04 -34.40 12.77
C ALA A 355 3.13 -35.26 11.88
N VAL A 356 3.65 -35.80 10.80
CA VAL A 356 3.00 -36.80 9.93
C VAL A 356 4.08 -37.79 9.54
N ASP A 357 3.80 -39.07 9.69
CA ASP A 357 4.74 -40.16 9.42
C ASP A 357 4.15 -41.15 8.43
N SER A 358 4.77 -41.23 7.25
CA SER A 358 4.51 -42.23 6.18
C SER A 358 3.01 -42.46 5.91
N LEU A 359 2.23 -41.40 5.81
CA LEU A 359 0.78 -41.46 5.58
C LEU A 359 0.45 -41.85 4.14
N ASP A 360 -0.33 -42.92 3.99
CA ASP A 360 -0.83 -43.41 2.70
C ASP A 360 -2.35 -43.37 2.69
N PHE A 361 -2.93 -42.79 1.65
CA PHE A 361 -4.36 -42.88 1.35
C PHE A 361 -4.68 -42.47 -0.09
N TYR A 362 -5.87 -42.77 -0.54
CA TYR A 362 -6.40 -42.36 -1.83
C TYR A 362 -7.84 -41.85 -1.71
N LEU A 363 -8.26 -41.07 -2.66
CA LEU A 363 -9.62 -40.57 -2.83
C LEU A 363 -10.09 -40.82 -4.25
N THR A 364 -11.33 -41.27 -4.36
CA THR A 364 -12.01 -41.42 -5.64
C THR A 364 -13.04 -40.30 -5.86
N ALA A 365 -13.40 -40.05 -7.11
CA ALA A 365 -14.41 -39.04 -7.44
C ALA A 365 -15.77 -39.43 -6.84
N GLY A 366 -16.44 -38.46 -6.19
CA GLY A 366 -17.72 -38.65 -5.53
C GLY A 366 -17.62 -39.18 -4.09
N GLU A 367 -16.43 -39.49 -3.59
CA GLU A 367 -16.21 -40.01 -2.25
C GLU A 367 -16.05 -38.88 -1.21
N ILE A 368 -16.49 -39.14 0.02
CA ILE A 368 -16.26 -38.31 1.20
C ILE A 368 -15.44 -39.12 2.20
N VAL A 369 -14.23 -38.67 2.47
CA VAL A 369 -13.32 -39.33 3.43
C VAL A 369 -13.15 -38.46 4.67
N GLY A 370 -13.28 -39.08 5.85
CA GLY A 370 -13.06 -38.45 7.14
C GLY A 370 -11.66 -38.73 7.68
N LEU A 371 -10.89 -37.70 8.02
CA LEU A 371 -9.61 -37.80 8.70
C LEU A 371 -9.84 -37.60 10.20
N ILE A 372 -9.81 -38.67 10.99
CA ILE A 372 -10.11 -38.68 12.45
C ILE A 372 -8.84 -38.94 13.28
N GLY A 373 -8.84 -38.49 14.51
CA GLY A 373 -7.75 -38.71 15.47
C GLY A 373 -7.76 -37.67 16.59
N PRO A 374 -6.98 -37.88 17.67
CA PRO A 374 -6.89 -36.94 18.79
C PRO A 374 -6.24 -35.60 18.40
N ASN A 375 -6.27 -34.63 19.32
CA ASN A 375 -5.53 -33.38 19.14
C ASN A 375 -4.03 -33.64 19.07
N GLY A 376 -3.33 -33.04 18.13
CA GLY A 376 -1.90 -33.31 17.90
C GLY A 376 -1.59 -34.47 16.94
N ALA A 377 -2.58 -35.27 16.49
CA ALA A 377 -2.37 -36.37 15.54
C ALA A 377 -2.00 -36.00 14.12
N GLY A 378 -1.62 -34.75 13.84
CA GLY A 378 -1.15 -34.32 12.52
C GLY A 378 -2.24 -33.99 11.49
N LYS A 379 -3.55 -34.05 11.85
CA LYS A 379 -4.65 -33.76 10.90
C LYS A 379 -4.53 -32.44 10.17
N SER A 380 -4.35 -31.35 10.90
CA SER A 380 -4.17 -30.01 10.32
C SER A 380 -2.90 -29.92 9.48
N THR A 381 -1.84 -30.61 9.89
CA THR A 381 -0.59 -30.69 9.13
C THR A 381 -0.81 -31.42 7.81
N THR A 382 -1.56 -32.52 7.80
CA THR A 382 -1.92 -33.25 6.58
C THR A 382 -2.68 -32.34 5.61
N PHE A 383 -3.70 -31.61 6.08
CA PHE A 383 -4.41 -30.63 5.24
C PHE A 383 -3.49 -29.51 4.74
N ASN A 384 -2.52 -29.07 5.56
CA ASN A 384 -1.53 -28.08 5.13
C ASN A 384 -0.65 -28.61 4.00
N LEU A 385 -0.22 -29.87 4.07
CA LEU A 385 0.57 -30.54 3.03
C LEU A 385 -0.21 -30.69 1.73
N LEU A 386 -1.44 -31.20 1.81
CA LEU A 386 -2.32 -31.37 0.64
C LEU A 386 -2.67 -30.08 -0.08
N THR A 387 -2.68 -28.98 0.65
CA THR A 387 -3.03 -27.65 0.12
C THR A 387 -1.80 -26.75 -0.10
N GLY A 388 -0.58 -27.27 0.02
CA GLY A 388 0.66 -26.55 -0.23
C GLY A 388 0.95 -25.38 0.71
N VAL A 389 0.31 -25.36 1.89
CA VAL A 389 0.61 -24.41 2.97
C VAL A 389 1.95 -24.78 3.62
N ASP A 390 2.17 -26.08 3.81
CA ASP A 390 3.43 -26.67 4.26
C ASP A 390 3.99 -27.59 3.16
N ARG A 391 5.31 -27.79 3.16
CA ARG A 391 5.97 -28.71 2.24
C ARG A 391 6.19 -30.05 2.91
N ALA A 392 5.99 -31.13 2.19
CA ALA A 392 6.34 -32.45 2.64
C ALA A 392 7.86 -32.60 2.82
N SER A 393 8.28 -33.35 3.85
CA SER A 393 9.68 -33.75 4.04
C SER A 393 10.03 -34.97 3.20
N ALA A 394 9.05 -35.87 2.97
CA ALA A 394 9.13 -37.05 2.10
C ALA A 394 7.73 -37.44 1.63
N GLY A 395 7.64 -38.36 0.67
CA GLY A 395 6.40 -38.85 0.09
C GLY A 395 5.92 -38.03 -1.10
N THR A 396 4.82 -38.47 -1.72
CA THR A 396 4.26 -37.88 -2.95
C THR A 396 2.78 -37.62 -2.82
N ILE A 397 2.32 -36.57 -3.50
CA ILE A 397 0.91 -36.19 -3.61
C ILE A 397 0.58 -36.08 -5.08
N THR A 398 -0.28 -36.96 -5.58
CA THR A 398 -0.71 -36.98 -6.99
C THR A 398 -2.20 -36.66 -7.08
N PHE A 399 -2.59 -35.70 -7.90
CA PHE A 399 -3.98 -35.31 -8.13
C PHE A 399 -4.31 -35.37 -9.62
N ARG A 400 -5.30 -36.15 -10.01
CA ARG A 400 -5.69 -36.41 -11.40
C ARG A 400 -4.50 -36.83 -12.30
N GLY A 401 -3.59 -37.63 -11.76
CA GLY A 401 -2.39 -38.08 -12.46
C GLY A 401 -1.24 -37.09 -12.48
N GLU A 402 -1.41 -35.84 -12.01
CA GLU A 402 -0.35 -34.85 -11.90
C GLU A 402 0.31 -34.86 -10.52
N ASP A 403 1.65 -34.80 -10.50
CA ASP A 403 2.40 -34.64 -9.24
C ASP A 403 2.27 -33.21 -8.71
N LEU A 404 1.75 -33.10 -7.50
CA LEU A 404 1.62 -31.83 -6.76
C LEU A 404 2.68 -31.65 -5.67
N THR A 405 3.57 -32.63 -5.49
CA THR A 405 4.57 -32.62 -4.42
C THR A 405 5.43 -31.37 -4.48
N GLY A 406 5.46 -30.59 -3.37
CA GLY A 406 6.22 -29.34 -3.31
C GLY A 406 5.61 -28.14 -4.04
N SER A 407 4.43 -28.29 -4.68
CA SER A 407 3.71 -27.16 -5.28
C SER A 407 3.21 -26.19 -4.20
N ASP A 408 3.15 -24.90 -4.54
CA ASP A 408 2.60 -23.86 -3.65
C ASP A 408 1.05 -23.85 -3.65
N SER A 409 0.45 -23.31 -2.59
CA SER A 409 -1.01 -23.25 -2.44
C SER A 409 -1.73 -22.62 -3.65
N PRO A 410 -1.24 -21.50 -4.25
CA PRO A 410 -1.86 -20.95 -5.45
C PRO A 410 -1.85 -21.87 -6.67
N ALA A 411 -0.81 -22.68 -6.83
CA ALA A 411 -0.72 -23.65 -7.93
C ALA A 411 -1.70 -24.81 -7.72
N ILE A 412 -1.77 -25.32 -6.49
CA ILE A 412 -2.69 -26.40 -6.09
C ILE A 412 -4.15 -25.95 -6.24
N ALA A 413 -4.49 -24.73 -5.80
CA ALA A 413 -5.84 -24.19 -5.94
C ALA A 413 -6.27 -24.05 -7.41
N ARG A 414 -5.36 -23.65 -8.31
CA ARG A 414 -5.64 -23.58 -9.75
C ARG A 414 -5.91 -24.93 -10.39
N ARG A 415 -5.37 -26.01 -9.82
CA ARG A 415 -5.63 -27.40 -10.26
C ARG A 415 -6.97 -27.94 -9.75
N GLY A 416 -7.62 -27.23 -8.81
CA GLY A 416 -8.97 -27.52 -8.37
C GLY A 416 -9.09 -28.05 -6.94
N ILE A 417 -8.02 -28.06 -6.15
CA ILE A 417 -8.08 -28.38 -4.72
C ILE A 417 -8.37 -27.11 -3.94
N ALA A 418 -9.53 -27.03 -3.31
CA ALA A 418 -9.94 -25.92 -2.45
C ALA A 418 -9.92 -26.33 -0.97
N ARG A 419 -9.72 -25.37 -0.08
CA ARG A 419 -9.73 -25.56 1.37
C ARG A 419 -10.62 -24.54 2.05
N SER A 420 -11.42 -25.00 3.02
CA SER A 420 -12.08 -24.14 4.01
C SER A 420 -11.22 -24.00 5.26
N PHE A 421 -11.39 -22.90 5.98
CA PHE A 421 -10.64 -22.60 7.22
C PHE A 421 -11.60 -22.46 8.39
N GLN A 422 -11.17 -22.91 9.60
CA GLN A 422 -11.97 -22.82 10.82
C GLN A 422 -12.24 -21.36 11.26
N HIS A 423 -11.29 -20.46 11.01
CA HIS A 423 -11.39 -19.04 11.32
C HIS A 423 -11.35 -18.23 10.03
N VAL A 424 -12.50 -17.81 9.55
CA VAL A 424 -12.62 -16.83 8.46
C VAL A 424 -12.76 -15.46 9.13
N LYS A 425 -11.73 -14.62 9.03
CA LYS A 425 -11.87 -13.18 9.34
C LYS A 425 -12.63 -12.54 8.18
N LEU A 426 -13.90 -12.29 8.37
CA LEU A 426 -14.77 -11.54 7.45
C LEU A 426 -14.51 -10.04 7.58
#